data_042513027263713667d32d7085126ccf
#
_entry.id   042513027263713667d32d7085126ccf
#
_cell.length_a   1.000
_cell.length_b   1.000
_cell.length_c   1.000
_cell.angle_alpha   90.00
_cell.angle_beta   90.00
_cell.angle_gamma   90.00
#
_symmetry.space_group_name_H-M   'P 1'
#
loop_
_entity.id
_entity.type
_entity.pdbx_description
1 polymer ?
#
loop_
_entity_poly.entity_id
_entity_poly.type
_entity_poly.pdbx_seq_one_letter_code
_entity_poly.pdbx_strand_id
1 'polypeptide(L)'
;METQRYELTESEWNRVKDMLPPEQPKTGKRGRPAKYDNRCIMNGILWTARTGAPWRTLPERYGKWQAVYARYRQWKQLGIFEAIFVALSADADMENLSIDSTSCKVHQSANGGEKTENKAIGVSKGGRNTKIHTLVDGLGNPIAFLLSPGNDHDSKHAIPLLSQIRIEGSNILGDKAYGAKAIRDYIDSQDAAYTIPPKSDINDPWPVDWHTYKERHLVECFFQKLKWFRRIFTRYDKLDASFLAFVYIAAIVVLLK
;
A
#
# COMPACT_ATOMS: atom_id res chain seq x y z
N MET A 1 -2.18 2.29 -30.34
CA MET A 1 -3.34 2.88 -29.60
C MET A 1 -2.79 3.93 -28.65
N GLU A 2 -3.30 5.15 -28.68
CA GLU A 2 -2.94 6.15 -27.66
C GLU A 2 -3.36 5.65 -26.28
N THR A 3 -2.42 5.65 -25.33
CA THR A 3 -2.69 5.31 -23.93
C THR A 3 -3.55 6.40 -23.31
N GLN A 4 -4.75 6.05 -22.87
CA GLN A 4 -5.62 7.03 -22.23
C GLN A 4 -5.16 7.31 -20.80
N ARG A 5 -5.57 8.46 -20.28
CA ARG A 5 -5.27 8.87 -18.90
C ARG A 5 -5.65 7.77 -17.89
N TYR A 6 -4.70 7.40 -17.04
CA TYR A 6 -4.81 6.35 -15.99
C TYR A 6 -4.67 4.89 -16.49
N GLU A 7 -4.37 4.67 -17.76
CA GLU A 7 -4.09 3.33 -18.28
C GLU A 7 -2.60 3.01 -18.22
N LEU A 8 -2.27 1.72 -18.17
CA LEU A 8 -0.89 1.27 -18.25
C LEU A 8 -0.35 1.46 -19.68
N THR A 9 0.83 2.04 -19.77
CA THR A 9 1.60 2.06 -21.02
C THR A 9 1.98 0.64 -21.43
N GLU A 10 2.50 0.45 -22.64
CA GLU A 10 2.96 -0.86 -23.10
C GLU A 10 4.12 -1.38 -22.24
N SER A 11 5.06 -0.50 -21.91
CA SER A 11 6.18 -0.85 -21.03
C SER A 11 5.71 -1.29 -19.64
N GLU A 12 4.84 -0.53 -19.00
CA GLU A 12 4.29 -0.86 -17.68
C GLU A 12 3.49 -2.18 -17.71
N TRP A 13 2.69 -2.39 -18.77
CA TRP A 13 1.93 -3.62 -18.94
C TRP A 13 2.85 -4.85 -19.08
N ASN A 14 3.90 -4.74 -19.87
CA ASN A 14 4.85 -5.84 -20.08
C ASN A 14 5.55 -6.29 -18.80
N ARG A 15 5.69 -5.41 -17.80
CA ARG A 15 6.29 -5.74 -16.50
C ARG A 15 5.36 -6.54 -15.59
N VAL A 16 4.04 -6.52 -15.81
CA VAL A 16 3.06 -7.15 -14.89
C VAL A 16 2.20 -8.23 -15.53
N LYS A 17 2.09 -8.30 -16.86
CA LYS A 17 1.17 -9.19 -17.56
C LYS A 17 1.33 -10.67 -17.19
N ASP A 18 2.57 -11.13 -17.05
CA ASP A 18 2.90 -12.54 -16.80
C ASP A 18 2.67 -12.94 -15.32
N MET A 19 2.46 -11.98 -14.44
CA MET A 19 2.10 -12.20 -13.03
C MET A 19 0.59 -12.35 -12.83
N LEU A 20 -0.21 -12.04 -13.85
CA LEU A 20 -1.65 -12.17 -13.79
C LEU A 20 -2.10 -13.61 -14.13
N PRO A 21 -3.18 -14.10 -13.51
CA PRO A 21 -3.74 -15.40 -13.88
C PRO A 21 -4.11 -15.46 -15.36
N PRO A 22 -3.96 -16.62 -16.01
CA PRO A 22 -4.32 -16.77 -17.41
C PRO A 22 -5.80 -16.45 -17.64
N GLU A 23 -6.10 -15.88 -18.80
CA GLU A 23 -7.46 -15.48 -19.18
C GLU A 23 -8.39 -16.68 -19.42
N GLN A 24 -7.82 -17.81 -19.78
CA GLN A 24 -8.52 -19.08 -19.96
C GLN A 24 -8.04 -20.10 -18.92
N PRO A 25 -8.93 -20.94 -18.35
CA PRO A 25 -8.50 -22.03 -17.50
C PRO A 25 -7.63 -23.01 -18.30
N LYS A 26 -6.43 -23.34 -17.77
CA LYS A 26 -5.47 -24.29 -18.37
C LYS A 26 -6.00 -25.73 -18.53
N THR A 27 -7.11 -26.05 -17.92
CA THR A 27 -7.75 -27.37 -17.96
C THR A 27 -9.03 -27.26 -18.76
N GLY A 28 -9.19 -28.08 -19.78
CA GLY A 28 -10.31 -28.13 -20.73
C GLY A 28 -11.74 -28.21 -20.16
N LYS A 29 -11.99 -27.62 -19.04
CA LYS A 29 -13.32 -27.38 -18.48
C LYS A 29 -14.05 -26.42 -19.41
N ARG A 30 -15.11 -26.88 -20.02
CA ARG A 30 -16.04 -26.10 -20.83
C ARG A 30 -16.49 -24.87 -20.07
N GLY A 31 -16.03 -23.68 -20.48
CA GLY A 31 -16.44 -22.39 -20.01
C GLY A 31 -16.41 -21.38 -21.15
N ARG A 32 -17.32 -20.41 -21.16
CA ARG A 32 -17.30 -19.33 -22.15
C ARG A 32 -15.96 -18.58 -22.02
N PRO A 33 -15.21 -18.32 -23.13
CA PRO A 33 -13.99 -17.51 -23.09
C PRO A 33 -14.20 -16.17 -22.38
N ALA A 34 -13.18 -15.70 -21.68
CA ALA A 34 -13.23 -14.38 -21.04
C ALA A 34 -13.51 -13.32 -22.12
N LYS A 35 -14.56 -12.52 -21.93
CA LYS A 35 -14.97 -11.50 -22.91
C LYS A 35 -13.99 -10.31 -22.94
N TYR A 36 -13.30 -10.05 -21.83
CA TYR A 36 -12.38 -8.94 -21.64
C TYR A 36 -11.02 -9.50 -21.23
N ASP A 37 -9.97 -9.02 -21.87
CA ASP A 37 -8.58 -9.39 -21.54
C ASP A 37 -8.15 -8.80 -20.18
N ASN A 38 -7.06 -9.33 -19.67
CA ASN A 38 -6.53 -8.91 -18.36
C ASN A 38 -6.09 -7.45 -18.35
N ARG A 39 -5.60 -6.91 -19.47
CA ARG A 39 -5.19 -5.51 -19.58
C ARG A 39 -6.38 -4.56 -19.46
N CYS A 40 -7.46 -4.85 -20.18
CA CYS A 40 -8.71 -4.10 -20.10
C CYS A 40 -9.27 -4.10 -18.67
N ILE A 41 -9.29 -5.26 -18.03
CA ILE A 41 -9.73 -5.41 -16.62
C ILE A 41 -8.83 -4.60 -15.67
N MET A 42 -7.50 -4.71 -15.81
CA MET A 42 -6.55 -3.98 -14.96
C MET A 42 -6.74 -2.46 -15.12
N ASN A 43 -6.85 -1.96 -16.34
CA ASN A 43 -7.09 -0.55 -16.60
C ASN A 43 -8.41 -0.06 -16.00
N GLY A 44 -9.47 -0.88 -16.02
CA GLY A 44 -10.73 -0.58 -15.34
C GLY A 44 -10.60 -0.50 -13.81
N ILE A 45 -9.80 -1.39 -13.22
CA ILE A 45 -9.49 -1.36 -11.79
C ILE A 45 -8.67 -0.10 -11.46
N LEU A 46 -7.65 0.22 -12.25
CA LEU A 46 -6.83 1.43 -12.09
C LEU A 46 -7.65 2.71 -12.22
N TRP A 47 -8.57 2.77 -13.18
CA TRP A 47 -9.49 3.88 -13.31
C TRP A 47 -10.32 4.09 -12.03
N THR A 48 -10.86 2.99 -11.46
CA THR A 48 -11.62 3.04 -10.21
C THR A 48 -10.75 3.48 -9.02
N ALA A 49 -9.51 2.99 -8.94
CA ALA A 49 -8.55 3.40 -7.91
C ALA A 49 -8.23 4.90 -7.97
N ARG A 50 -7.97 5.41 -9.17
CA ARG A 50 -7.61 6.82 -9.41
C ARG A 50 -8.77 7.78 -9.19
N THR A 51 -9.95 7.44 -9.68
CA THR A 51 -11.12 8.34 -9.63
C THR A 51 -11.87 8.28 -8.31
N GLY A 52 -11.79 7.15 -7.58
CA GLY A 52 -12.63 6.88 -6.42
C GLY A 52 -14.10 6.65 -6.74
N ALA A 53 -14.45 6.59 -8.02
CA ALA A 53 -15.83 6.47 -8.50
C ALA A 53 -16.45 5.11 -8.12
N PRO A 54 -17.77 5.03 -7.95
CA PRO A 54 -18.48 3.76 -7.76
C PRO A 54 -18.24 2.81 -8.95
N TRP A 55 -18.13 1.50 -8.68
CA TRP A 55 -17.97 0.50 -9.74
C TRP A 55 -19.03 0.59 -10.85
N ARG A 56 -20.24 0.95 -10.50
CA ARG A 56 -21.37 1.07 -11.46
C ARG A 56 -21.19 2.18 -12.50
N THR A 57 -20.30 3.13 -12.25
CA THR A 57 -20.00 4.24 -13.18
C THR A 57 -18.75 3.99 -14.02
N LEU A 58 -18.23 2.75 -14.01
CA LEU A 58 -17.08 2.37 -14.80
C LEU A 58 -17.38 2.62 -16.30
N PRO A 59 -16.49 3.32 -17.05
CA PRO A 59 -16.66 3.53 -18.46
C PRO A 59 -16.76 2.23 -19.26
N GLU A 60 -17.66 2.17 -20.25
CA GLU A 60 -17.94 0.98 -21.06
C GLU A 60 -16.73 0.43 -21.80
N ARG A 61 -15.74 1.27 -22.11
CA ARG A 61 -14.49 0.84 -22.76
C ARG A 61 -13.71 -0.20 -21.95
N TYR A 62 -13.88 -0.24 -20.62
CA TYR A 62 -13.30 -1.26 -19.75
C TYR A 62 -14.20 -2.49 -19.59
N GLY A 63 -15.34 -2.50 -20.27
CA GLY A 63 -16.33 -3.56 -20.21
C GLY A 63 -17.38 -3.37 -19.11
N LYS A 64 -18.21 -4.37 -18.92
CA LYS A 64 -19.26 -4.32 -17.89
C LYS A 64 -18.64 -4.28 -16.50
N TRP A 65 -19.06 -3.32 -15.68
CA TRP A 65 -18.53 -3.13 -14.33
C TRP A 65 -18.59 -4.40 -13.46
N GLN A 66 -19.61 -5.26 -13.65
CA GLN A 66 -19.75 -6.52 -12.91
C GLN A 66 -18.59 -7.47 -13.22
N ALA A 67 -18.14 -7.53 -14.48
CA ALA A 67 -17.03 -8.38 -14.90
C ALA A 67 -15.70 -7.89 -14.30
N VAL A 68 -15.46 -6.57 -14.35
CA VAL A 68 -14.26 -5.95 -13.77
C VAL A 68 -14.23 -6.13 -12.25
N TYR A 69 -15.35 -5.89 -11.58
CA TYR A 69 -15.47 -6.08 -10.12
C TYR A 69 -15.30 -7.55 -9.70
N ALA A 70 -15.89 -8.49 -10.45
CA ALA A 70 -15.72 -9.92 -10.17
C ALA A 70 -14.25 -10.35 -10.29
N ARG A 71 -13.54 -9.87 -11.32
CA ARG A 71 -12.10 -10.14 -11.51
C ARG A 71 -11.25 -9.46 -10.43
N TYR A 72 -11.54 -8.21 -10.06
CA TYR A 72 -10.91 -7.54 -8.93
C TYR A 72 -11.04 -8.36 -7.64
N ARG A 73 -12.25 -8.85 -7.33
CA ARG A 73 -12.49 -9.69 -6.14
C ARG A 73 -11.69 -10.99 -6.19
N GLN A 74 -11.66 -11.65 -7.35
CA GLN A 74 -10.89 -12.88 -7.56
C GLN A 74 -9.39 -12.64 -7.35
N TRP A 75 -8.83 -11.62 -7.99
CA TRP A 75 -7.41 -11.29 -7.89
C TRP A 75 -7.02 -10.89 -6.46
N LYS A 76 -7.88 -10.15 -5.77
CA LYS A 76 -7.71 -9.84 -4.37
C LYS A 76 -7.68 -11.11 -3.50
N GLN A 77 -8.63 -12.03 -3.67
CA GLN A 77 -8.70 -13.28 -2.92
C GLN A 77 -7.49 -14.19 -3.14
N LEU A 78 -6.94 -14.16 -4.35
CA LEU A 78 -5.73 -14.91 -4.73
C LEU A 78 -4.42 -14.20 -4.32
N GLY A 79 -4.46 -13.03 -3.69
CA GLY A 79 -3.27 -12.28 -3.30
C GLY A 79 -2.46 -11.71 -4.47
N ILE A 80 -3.04 -11.61 -5.68
CA ILE A 80 -2.31 -11.23 -6.91
C ILE A 80 -1.71 -9.83 -6.80
N PHE A 81 -2.45 -8.85 -6.25
CA PHE A 81 -1.94 -7.48 -6.12
C PHE A 81 -0.74 -7.39 -5.17
N GLU A 82 -0.77 -8.15 -4.07
CA GLU A 82 0.35 -8.26 -3.15
C GLU A 82 1.55 -8.94 -3.82
N ALA A 83 1.33 -10.06 -4.52
CA ALA A 83 2.40 -10.77 -5.22
C ALA A 83 3.09 -9.90 -6.29
N ILE A 84 2.31 -9.13 -7.07
CA ILE A 84 2.88 -8.17 -8.04
C ILE A 84 3.67 -7.08 -7.32
N PHE A 85 3.14 -6.53 -6.23
CA PHE A 85 3.82 -5.52 -5.43
C PHE A 85 5.17 -6.03 -4.91
N VAL A 86 5.19 -7.21 -4.28
CA VAL A 86 6.42 -7.84 -3.77
C VAL A 86 7.43 -8.09 -4.89
N ALA A 87 6.99 -8.58 -6.04
CA ALA A 87 7.88 -8.81 -7.18
C ALA A 87 8.48 -7.51 -7.74
N LEU A 88 7.72 -6.40 -7.75
CA LEU A 88 8.21 -5.10 -8.23
C LEU A 88 9.12 -4.39 -7.21
N SER A 89 9.03 -4.72 -5.92
CA SER A 89 9.87 -4.18 -4.85
C SER A 89 11.07 -5.07 -4.53
N ALA A 90 11.35 -6.11 -5.32
CA ALA A 90 12.44 -7.05 -5.04
C ALA A 90 13.84 -6.43 -5.10
N ASP A 91 14.03 -5.40 -5.93
CA ASP A 91 15.31 -4.68 -6.10
C ASP A 91 15.35 -3.39 -5.25
N ALA A 92 14.71 -3.39 -4.08
CA ALA A 92 14.66 -2.24 -3.18
C ALA A 92 16.06 -1.87 -2.67
N ASP A 93 16.34 -0.57 -2.56
CA ASP A 93 17.55 -0.05 -1.89
C ASP A 93 17.36 -0.15 -0.36
N MET A 94 17.98 -1.16 0.22
CA MET A 94 17.83 -1.50 1.64
C MET A 94 18.78 -0.72 2.56
N GLU A 95 19.56 0.26 2.07
CA GLU A 95 20.51 1.01 2.90
C GLU A 95 19.78 1.87 3.94
N ASN A 96 18.89 2.76 3.50
CA ASN A 96 18.11 3.64 4.36
C ASN A 96 16.59 3.39 4.17
N LEU A 97 15.94 2.92 5.21
CA LEU A 97 14.50 2.59 5.17
C LEU A 97 13.70 3.60 5.99
N SER A 98 12.79 4.32 5.36
CA SER A 98 11.97 5.31 6.07
C SER A 98 10.60 4.74 6.47
N ILE A 99 10.28 4.80 7.77
CA ILE A 99 9.01 4.37 8.35
C ILE A 99 8.15 5.58 8.72
N ASP A 100 6.88 5.57 8.32
CA ASP A 100 5.90 6.57 8.76
C ASP A 100 4.47 6.06 8.52
N SER A 101 3.46 6.83 8.95
CA SER A 101 2.05 6.54 8.72
C SER A 101 1.30 7.72 8.11
N THR A 102 0.26 7.42 7.33
CA THR A 102 -0.66 8.44 6.85
C THR A 102 -2.10 8.06 7.13
N SER A 103 -2.92 9.05 7.50
CA SER A 103 -4.35 8.85 7.77
C SER A 103 -5.19 9.05 6.52
N CYS A 104 -6.16 8.15 6.34
CA CYS A 104 -7.18 8.22 5.29
C CYS A 104 -8.56 8.31 5.93
N LYS A 105 -9.36 9.32 5.53
CA LYS A 105 -10.73 9.46 6.02
C LYS A 105 -11.60 8.29 5.54
N VAL A 106 -12.48 7.82 6.39
CA VAL A 106 -13.43 6.74 6.08
C VAL A 106 -14.77 7.36 5.70
N HIS A 107 -15.23 7.09 4.47
CA HIS A 107 -16.54 7.50 4.01
C HIS A 107 -17.64 6.74 4.75
N GLN A 108 -18.80 7.36 4.92
CA GLN A 108 -19.95 6.72 5.61
C GLN A 108 -20.36 5.37 5.02
N SER A 109 -20.19 5.16 3.70
CA SER A 109 -20.49 3.90 3.03
C SER A 109 -19.57 2.74 3.45
N ALA A 110 -18.41 3.02 4.01
CA ALA A 110 -17.49 2.02 4.54
C ALA A 110 -17.82 1.59 5.98
N ASN A 111 -18.83 2.21 6.61
CA ASN A 111 -19.34 1.81 7.93
C ASN A 111 -20.24 0.57 7.82
N GLY A 112 -20.34 -0.22 8.88
CA GLY A 112 -21.32 -1.30 9.00
C GLY A 112 -20.89 -2.65 8.42
N GLY A 113 -19.60 -2.92 8.27
CA GLY A 113 -19.08 -4.28 8.12
C GLY A 113 -19.03 -5.01 9.46
N GLU A 114 -18.94 -6.34 9.45
CA GLU A 114 -18.72 -7.12 10.66
C GLU A 114 -17.44 -6.67 11.36
N LYS A 115 -17.52 -6.51 12.70
CA LYS A 115 -16.39 -5.99 13.51
C LYS A 115 -15.13 -6.87 13.42
N THR A 116 -15.27 -8.12 13.03
CA THR A 116 -14.17 -9.08 12.87
C THR A 116 -13.30 -8.81 11.63
N GLU A 117 -13.88 -8.21 10.57
CA GLU A 117 -13.20 -7.98 9.28
C GLU A 117 -12.76 -6.53 9.06
N ASN A 118 -13.13 -5.61 9.97
CA ASN A 118 -12.88 -4.16 9.88
C ASN A 118 -12.15 -3.65 11.12
N LYS A 119 -10.98 -4.21 11.40
CA LYS A 119 -10.16 -3.81 12.56
C LYS A 119 -9.44 -2.47 12.35
N ALA A 120 -9.20 -2.07 11.11
CA ALA A 120 -8.42 -0.87 10.78
C ALA A 120 -9.28 0.42 10.64
N ILE A 121 -10.51 0.45 11.14
CA ILE A 121 -11.31 1.67 11.22
C ILE A 121 -11.41 2.11 12.67
N GLY A 122 -10.88 3.29 12.98
CA GLY A 122 -10.94 3.90 14.31
C GLY A 122 -11.55 5.30 14.29
N VAL A 123 -11.80 5.86 15.47
CA VAL A 123 -12.35 7.21 15.64
C VAL A 123 -11.29 8.08 16.30
N SER A 124 -10.83 9.12 15.62
CA SER A 124 -9.94 10.16 16.14
C SER A 124 -10.71 11.50 16.28
N LYS A 125 -10.03 12.54 16.75
CA LYS A 125 -10.59 13.91 16.80
C LYS A 125 -11.11 14.38 15.42
N GLY A 126 -10.49 13.89 14.30
CA GLY A 126 -10.90 14.21 12.93
C GLY A 126 -12.00 13.31 12.36
N GLY A 127 -12.66 12.48 13.19
CA GLY A 127 -13.67 11.52 12.77
C GLY A 127 -13.11 10.13 12.47
N ARG A 128 -13.87 9.34 11.73
CA ARG A 128 -13.46 7.95 11.38
C ARG A 128 -12.35 7.96 10.35
N ASN A 129 -11.28 7.23 10.64
CA ASN A 129 -10.12 7.11 9.76
C ASN A 129 -9.42 5.76 9.91
N THR A 130 -8.61 5.46 8.91
CA THR A 130 -7.68 4.32 8.87
C THR A 130 -6.28 4.88 8.67
N LYS A 131 -5.29 4.36 9.37
CA LYS A 131 -3.88 4.64 9.10
C LYS A 131 -3.31 3.59 8.15
N ILE A 132 -2.47 4.05 7.23
CA ILE A 132 -1.61 3.23 6.39
C ILE A 132 -0.19 3.47 6.90
N HIS A 133 0.37 2.47 7.58
CA HIS A 133 1.78 2.44 7.93
C HIS A 133 2.55 1.93 6.73
N THR A 134 3.65 2.57 6.42
CA THR A 134 4.44 2.28 5.22
C THR A 134 5.91 2.29 5.57
N LEU A 135 6.64 1.37 4.96
CA LEU A 135 8.07 1.38 4.87
C LEU A 135 8.45 1.65 3.42
N VAL A 136 9.34 2.60 3.20
CA VAL A 136 9.91 2.89 1.87
C VAL A 136 11.42 2.66 1.90
N ASP A 137 11.98 2.32 0.74
CA ASP A 137 13.42 2.12 0.51
C ASP A 137 14.18 3.45 0.42
N GLY A 138 15.51 3.40 0.23
CA GLY A 138 16.38 4.57 0.09
C GLY A 138 16.07 5.46 -1.13
N LEU A 139 15.27 4.98 -2.07
CA LEU A 139 14.80 5.73 -3.24
C LEU A 139 13.36 6.26 -3.07
N GLY A 140 12.70 5.96 -1.94
CA GLY A 140 11.32 6.35 -1.66
C GLY A 140 10.27 5.45 -2.31
N ASN A 141 10.65 4.23 -2.71
CA ASN A 141 9.72 3.23 -3.21
C ASN A 141 9.12 2.44 -2.05
N PRO A 142 7.81 2.14 -2.08
CA PRO A 142 7.20 1.39 -1.01
C PRO A 142 7.63 -0.08 -1.02
N ILE A 143 7.89 -0.64 0.16
CA ILE A 143 8.32 -2.04 0.33
C ILE A 143 7.45 -2.83 1.31
N ALA A 144 6.73 -2.17 2.22
CA ALA A 144 5.79 -2.84 3.12
C ALA A 144 4.62 -1.92 3.52
N PHE A 145 3.47 -2.54 3.84
CA PHE A 145 2.28 -1.85 4.32
C PHE A 145 1.62 -2.57 5.48
N LEU A 146 1.05 -1.78 6.40
CA LEU A 146 0.17 -2.28 7.45
C LEU A 146 -0.98 -1.29 7.66
N LEU A 147 -2.20 -1.79 7.89
CA LEU A 147 -3.35 -0.96 8.24
C LEU A 147 -3.61 -0.98 9.74
N SER A 148 -4.02 0.15 10.30
CA SER A 148 -4.47 0.23 11.69
C SER A 148 -5.65 1.19 11.87
N PRO A 149 -6.37 1.10 13.01
CA PRO A 149 -7.32 2.13 13.41
C PRO A 149 -6.65 3.50 13.53
N GLY A 150 -7.35 4.54 13.07
CA GLY A 150 -6.77 5.89 13.06
C GLY A 150 -6.48 6.50 14.43
N ASN A 151 -7.02 5.94 15.52
CA ASN A 151 -6.74 6.33 16.89
C ASN A 151 -5.57 5.60 17.54
N ASP A 152 -5.00 4.58 16.87
CA ASP A 152 -3.84 3.88 17.40
C ASP A 152 -2.56 4.72 17.28
N HIS A 153 -1.65 4.54 18.24
CA HIS A 153 -0.32 5.12 18.17
C HIS A 153 0.56 4.38 17.15
N ASP A 154 1.29 5.12 16.33
CA ASP A 154 2.12 4.58 15.24
C ASP A 154 3.18 3.61 15.74
N SER A 155 3.78 3.88 16.91
CA SER A 155 4.77 3.03 17.55
C SER A 155 4.32 1.58 17.79
N LYS A 156 3.01 1.33 17.98
CA LYS A 156 2.48 -0.03 18.17
C LYS A 156 2.60 -0.90 16.90
N HIS A 157 2.66 -0.25 15.75
CA HIS A 157 2.65 -0.89 14.45
C HIS A 157 4.03 -0.95 13.78
N ALA A 158 5.07 -0.36 14.43
CA ALA A 158 6.42 -0.33 13.91
C ALA A 158 7.02 -1.75 13.80
N ILE A 159 7.08 -2.50 14.90
CA ILE A 159 7.61 -3.86 14.90
C ILE A 159 6.83 -4.79 13.96
N PRO A 160 5.48 -4.83 13.99
CA PRO A 160 4.71 -5.61 13.03
C PRO A 160 4.96 -5.25 11.56
N LEU A 161 5.27 -3.99 11.25
CA LEU A 161 5.61 -3.57 9.88
C LEU A 161 7.03 -3.99 9.51
N LEU A 162 8.01 -3.71 10.36
CA LEU A 162 9.43 -4.06 10.15
C LEU A 162 9.64 -5.57 10.03
N SER A 163 8.86 -6.38 10.77
CA SER A 163 8.95 -7.83 10.73
C SER A 163 8.45 -8.46 9.41
N GLN A 164 7.84 -7.69 8.50
CA GLN A 164 7.42 -8.20 7.20
C GLN A 164 8.57 -8.39 6.22
N ILE A 165 9.72 -7.78 6.49
CA ILE A 165 10.91 -7.80 5.62
C ILE A 165 12.17 -8.06 6.45
N ARG A 166 13.24 -8.49 5.79
CA ARG A 166 14.58 -8.58 6.40
C ARG A 166 15.22 -7.19 6.40
N ILE A 167 15.56 -6.67 7.59
CA ILE A 167 16.14 -5.33 7.76
C ILE A 167 17.63 -5.35 8.16
N GLU A 168 18.26 -6.52 8.18
CA GLU A 168 19.69 -6.69 8.52
C GLU A 168 20.56 -5.77 7.66
N GLY A 169 21.47 -5.04 8.29
CA GLY A 169 22.37 -4.09 7.63
C GLY A 169 21.71 -2.76 7.20
N SER A 170 20.39 -2.62 7.37
CA SER A 170 19.67 -1.39 7.02
C SER A 170 19.73 -0.35 8.15
N ASN A 171 19.50 0.91 7.82
CA ASN A 171 19.30 1.99 8.78
C ASN A 171 17.83 2.47 8.73
N ILE A 172 17.12 2.38 9.86
CA ILE A 172 15.70 2.71 9.96
C ILE A 172 15.50 4.17 10.34
N LEU A 173 14.93 4.96 9.44
CA LEU A 173 14.60 6.37 9.64
C LEU A 173 13.13 6.51 10.07
N GLY A 174 12.89 7.16 11.18
CA GLY A 174 11.54 7.41 11.69
C GLY A 174 11.46 8.71 12.47
N ASP A 175 10.26 9.21 12.71
CA ASP A 175 10.09 10.35 13.61
C ASP A 175 10.23 9.92 15.09
N LYS A 176 10.24 10.88 16.00
CA LYS A 176 10.35 10.64 17.45
C LYS A 176 9.25 9.73 18.04
N ALA A 177 8.14 9.50 17.33
CA ALA A 177 7.10 8.59 17.79
C ALA A 177 7.58 7.12 17.75
N TYR A 178 8.53 6.82 16.86
CA TYR A 178 9.15 5.49 16.72
C TYR A 178 10.35 5.27 17.66
N GLY A 179 10.76 6.28 18.43
CA GLY A 179 11.92 6.21 19.35
C GLY A 179 11.69 5.41 20.66
N ALA A 180 10.64 4.61 20.76
CA ALA A 180 10.39 3.76 21.93
C ALA A 180 11.49 2.69 22.09
N LYS A 181 11.92 2.40 23.35
CA LYS A 181 12.99 1.44 23.65
C LYS A 181 12.74 0.09 22.97
N ALA A 182 11.52 -0.43 23.03
CA ALA A 182 11.18 -1.73 22.43
C ALA A 182 11.41 -1.78 20.92
N ILE A 183 11.19 -0.65 20.21
CA ILE A 183 11.41 -0.56 18.75
C ILE A 183 12.91 -0.55 18.46
N ARG A 184 13.69 0.22 19.21
CA ARG A 184 15.15 0.28 19.06
C ARG A 184 15.81 -1.05 19.37
N ASP A 185 15.42 -1.70 20.50
CA ASP A 185 15.89 -3.02 20.88
C ASP A 185 15.56 -4.08 19.79
N TYR A 186 14.38 -3.95 19.14
CA TYR A 186 14.01 -4.81 18.03
C TYR A 186 14.93 -4.60 16.82
N ILE A 187 15.17 -3.33 16.42
CA ILE A 187 16.04 -2.98 15.29
C ILE A 187 17.46 -3.50 15.55
N ASP A 188 18.01 -3.25 16.76
CA ASP A 188 19.33 -3.74 17.15
C ASP A 188 19.40 -5.27 17.13
N SER A 189 18.32 -5.97 17.53
CA SER A 189 18.23 -7.45 17.50
C SER A 189 18.21 -8.04 16.09
N GLN A 190 17.95 -7.21 15.08
CA GLN A 190 17.95 -7.61 13.67
C GLN A 190 19.25 -7.19 12.94
N ASP A 191 20.31 -6.84 13.70
CA ASP A 191 21.57 -6.33 13.13
C ASP A 191 21.37 -5.13 12.19
N ALA A 192 20.43 -4.22 12.53
CA ALA A 192 20.10 -3.01 11.82
C ALA A 192 20.42 -1.78 12.69
N ALA A 193 20.60 -0.62 12.05
CA ALA A 193 20.77 0.67 12.71
C ALA A 193 19.47 1.48 12.70
N TYR A 194 19.42 2.57 13.47
CA TYR A 194 18.31 3.52 13.42
C TYR A 194 18.78 4.97 13.49
N THR A 195 18.09 5.82 12.74
CA THR A 195 18.23 7.28 12.76
C THR A 195 16.87 7.88 13.12
N ILE A 196 16.54 7.81 14.42
CA ILE A 196 15.26 8.25 15.00
C ILE A 196 15.58 9.26 16.12
N PRO A 197 15.05 10.50 16.06
CA PRO A 197 15.30 11.49 17.10
C PRO A 197 14.72 11.07 18.45
N PRO A 198 15.45 11.28 19.56
CA PRO A 198 14.89 11.08 20.89
C PRO A 198 13.75 12.08 21.17
N LYS A 199 12.83 11.73 22.05
CA LYS A 199 11.87 12.67 22.59
C LYS A 199 12.58 13.62 23.55
N SER A 200 12.03 14.84 23.71
CA SER A 200 12.60 15.89 24.55
C SER A 200 12.66 15.57 26.05
N ASP A 201 11.90 14.57 26.49
CA ASP A 201 11.78 14.12 27.88
C ASP A 201 12.68 12.93 28.23
N ILE A 202 13.55 12.51 27.30
CA ILE A 202 14.50 11.41 27.53
C ILE A 202 15.73 11.93 28.29
N ASN A 203 16.05 11.31 29.43
CA ASN A 203 17.17 11.70 30.29
C ASN A 203 18.55 11.40 29.66
N ASP A 204 18.65 10.37 28.84
CA ASP A 204 19.90 9.95 28.16
C ASP A 204 19.65 9.86 26.64
N PRO A 205 19.70 11.00 25.92
CA PRO A 205 19.44 11.03 24.50
C PRO A 205 20.64 10.47 23.72
N TRP A 206 20.33 9.62 22.74
CA TRP A 206 21.31 9.08 21.78
C TRP A 206 21.61 10.08 20.65
N PRO A 207 22.79 10.00 20.01
CA PRO A 207 23.14 10.85 18.88
C PRO A 207 22.29 10.53 17.66
N VAL A 208 22.04 11.55 16.83
CA VAL A 208 21.27 11.44 15.59
C VAL A 208 22.08 12.00 14.43
N ASP A 209 22.22 11.24 13.37
CA ASP A 209 22.73 11.76 12.11
C ASP A 209 21.64 12.59 11.40
N TRP A 210 21.71 13.90 11.59
CA TRP A 210 20.77 14.84 10.99
C TRP A 210 20.92 14.98 9.48
N HIS A 211 22.04 14.54 8.89
CA HIS A 211 22.20 14.53 7.45
C HIS A 211 21.36 13.40 6.85
N THR A 212 21.55 12.20 7.31
CA THR A 212 20.78 11.02 6.88
C THR A 212 19.30 11.14 7.27
N TYR A 213 18.99 11.75 8.41
CA TYR A 213 17.60 11.97 8.85
C TYR A 213 16.74 12.74 7.82
N LYS A 214 17.34 13.60 6.98
CA LYS A 214 16.63 14.34 5.94
C LYS A 214 15.95 13.43 4.92
N GLU A 215 16.51 12.24 4.67
CA GLU A 215 15.95 11.27 3.73
C GLU A 215 14.58 10.74 4.16
N ARG A 216 14.22 10.88 5.45
CA ARG A 216 12.86 10.55 5.94
C ARG A 216 11.75 11.21 5.12
N HIS A 217 12.00 12.38 4.49
CA HIS A 217 11.01 13.04 3.64
C HIS A 217 10.53 12.17 2.46
N LEU A 218 11.28 11.14 2.07
CA LEU A 218 10.93 10.26 0.95
C LEU A 218 9.63 9.51 1.21
N VAL A 219 9.36 9.09 2.46
CA VAL A 219 8.07 8.47 2.80
C VAL A 219 6.91 9.47 2.68
N GLU A 220 7.14 10.75 2.99
CA GLU A 220 6.13 11.80 2.81
C GLU A 220 5.86 12.05 1.31
N CYS A 221 6.91 12.05 0.47
CA CYS A 221 6.78 12.10 -0.98
C CYS A 221 5.95 10.92 -1.52
N PHE A 222 6.18 9.72 -1.00
CA PHE A 222 5.37 8.56 -1.36
C PHE A 222 3.90 8.74 -0.95
N PHE A 223 3.62 9.26 0.25
CA PHE A 223 2.25 9.53 0.67
C PHE A 223 1.52 10.53 -0.22
N GLN A 224 2.22 11.53 -0.74
CA GLN A 224 1.63 12.43 -1.74
C GLN A 224 1.23 11.68 -3.00
N LYS A 225 2.11 10.83 -3.55
CA LYS A 225 1.81 9.99 -4.73
C LYS A 225 0.64 9.04 -4.45
N LEU A 226 0.61 8.41 -3.27
CA LEU A 226 -0.46 7.51 -2.84
C LEU A 226 -1.83 8.21 -2.77
N LYS A 227 -1.86 9.43 -2.26
CA LYS A 227 -3.08 10.23 -2.14
C LYS A 227 -3.63 10.78 -3.46
N TRP A 228 -2.89 10.69 -4.56
CA TRP A 228 -3.44 10.93 -5.90
C TRP A 228 -4.49 9.90 -6.32
N PHE A 229 -4.53 8.77 -5.64
CA PHE A 229 -5.58 7.78 -5.80
C PHE A 229 -6.76 8.12 -4.87
N ARG A 230 -7.82 8.69 -5.44
CA ARG A 230 -8.97 9.17 -4.66
C ARG A 230 -9.61 8.07 -3.82
N ARG A 231 -9.53 6.80 -4.25
CA ARG A 231 -10.07 5.68 -3.50
C ARG A 231 -9.25 5.34 -2.24
N ILE A 232 -8.00 5.85 -2.16
CA ILE A 232 -7.15 5.75 -0.97
C ILE A 232 -7.27 7.03 -0.13
N PHE A 233 -7.26 8.19 -0.78
CA PHE A 233 -7.47 9.48 -0.08
C PHE A 233 -8.72 9.46 0.80
N THR A 234 -9.80 8.81 0.30
CA THR A 234 -11.00 8.50 1.06
C THR A 234 -11.29 7.02 0.94
N ARG A 235 -11.35 6.32 2.08
CA ARG A 235 -11.66 4.89 2.13
C ARG A 235 -13.16 4.67 1.95
N TYR A 236 -13.56 4.04 0.84
CA TYR A 236 -14.95 3.62 0.56
C TYR A 236 -15.18 2.13 0.85
N ASP A 237 -14.11 1.37 1.03
CA ASP A 237 -14.17 -0.08 1.17
C ASP A 237 -14.41 -0.48 2.62
N LYS A 238 -15.45 -1.32 2.85
CA LYS A 238 -15.80 -1.82 4.18
C LYS A 238 -14.70 -2.72 4.74
N LEU A 239 -14.19 -3.66 3.93
CA LEU A 239 -13.22 -4.66 4.36
C LEU A 239 -11.79 -4.13 4.27
N ASP A 240 -10.98 -4.38 5.31
CA ASP A 240 -9.56 -4.01 5.34
C ASP A 240 -8.79 -4.61 4.17
N ALA A 241 -9.02 -5.89 3.86
CA ALA A 241 -8.40 -6.56 2.71
C ALA A 241 -8.76 -5.92 1.36
N SER A 242 -9.94 -5.31 1.21
CA SER A 242 -10.31 -4.61 -0.01
C SER A 242 -9.64 -3.24 -0.11
N PHE A 243 -9.50 -2.55 1.01
CA PHE A 243 -8.79 -1.29 1.06
C PHE A 243 -7.28 -1.49 0.82
N LEU A 244 -6.68 -2.49 1.48
CA LEU A 244 -5.26 -2.83 1.30
C LEU A 244 -4.94 -3.24 -0.14
N ALA A 245 -5.84 -3.97 -0.81
CA ALA A 245 -5.69 -4.27 -2.23
C ALA A 245 -5.58 -3.01 -3.10
N PHE A 246 -6.34 -1.94 -2.80
CA PHE A 246 -6.18 -0.66 -3.49
C PHE A 246 -4.87 0.05 -3.14
N VAL A 247 -4.36 -0.12 -1.91
CA VAL A 247 -3.03 0.39 -1.53
C VAL A 247 -1.95 -0.31 -2.36
N TYR A 248 -1.98 -1.64 -2.49
CA TYR A 248 -1.07 -2.38 -3.38
C TYR A 248 -1.19 -1.94 -4.84
N ILE A 249 -2.41 -1.78 -5.37
CA ILE A 249 -2.63 -1.32 -6.74
C ILE A 249 -1.99 0.06 -6.97
N ALA A 250 -2.11 0.98 -6.02
CA ALA A 250 -1.48 2.30 -6.12
C ALA A 250 0.04 2.22 -6.03
N ALA A 251 0.58 1.39 -5.14
CA ALA A 251 2.01 1.13 -5.01
C ALA A 251 2.59 0.53 -6.29
N ILE A 252 1.92 -0.46 -6.89
CA ILE A 252 2.30 -1.03 -8.19
C ILE A 252 2.46 0.07 -9.25
N VAL A 253 1.49 0.99 -9.35
CA VAL A 253 1.59 2.10 -10.33
C VAL A 253 2.76 3.04 -10.02
N VAL A 254 3.11 3.25 -8.75
CA VAL A 254 4.28 4.05 -8.37
C VAL A 254 5.58 3.34 -8.77
N LEU A 255 5.68 2.03 -8.53
CA LEU A 255 6.86 1.22 -8.85
C LEU A 255 7.04 0.98 -10.36
N LEU A 256 5.99 1.12 -11.15
CA LEU A 256 6.07 0.97 -12.61
C LEU A 256 6.61 2.22 -13.31
N LYS A 257 6.63 3.36 -12.65
CA LYS A 257 7.09 4.66 -13.18
C LYS A 257 8.53 4.94 -12.86
#